data_0ed14d43879e90ccc2a375c6c22fa6a2
#
_entry.id   0ed14d43879e90ccc2a375c6c22fa6a2
#
_cell.length_a   1.000
_cell.length_b   1.000
_cell.length_c   1.000
_cell.angle_alpha   90.00
_cell.angle_beta   90.00
_cell.angle_gamma   90.00
#
_symmetry.space_group_name_H-M   'P 1'
#
loop_
_entity.id
_entity.type
_entity.pdbx_description
1 polymer ?
#
loop_
_entity_poly.entity_id
_entity_poly.type
_entity_poly.pdbx_seq_one_letter_code
_entity_poly.pdbx_strand_id
1 'polypeptide(L)'
;MLFRSGVAIVCYSLVQLHVMPSPGQILLYVVAIAFGISVHYAAMLAFATVSFWTIRTQGITYGYYSLISLTRYPDSMFKGLAKFVFSWILPVMVVTNVPARLLIHATADSWALLAHLAAASILMIVASRLLWRTALNRYSSASS
;
A
#
# COMPACT_ATOMS: atom_id res chain seq x y z
N MET A 1 -18.58 7.04 9.12
CA MET A 1 -18.67 8.29 8.32
C MET A 1 -17.59 8.41 7.25
N LEU A 2 -16.32 8.06 7.51
CA LEU A 2 -15.19 8.21 6.56
C LEU A 2 -15.36 7.47 5.22
N PHE A 3 -15.96 6.29 5.21
CA PHE A 3 -16.19 5.54 3.97
C PHE A 3 -17.15 6.24 3.01
N ARG A 4 -18.23 6.82 3.52
CA ARG A 4 -19.23 7.56 2.71
C ARG A 4 -18.60 8.79 2.06
N SER A 5 -17.76 9.52 2.80
CA SER A 5 -17.06 10.68 2.25
C SER A 5 -16.01 10.29 1.20
N GLY A 6 -15.32 9.16 1.38
CA GLY A 6 -14.38 8.65 0.37
C GLY A 6 -15.06 8.31 -0.95
N VAL A 7 -16.19 7.58 -0.90
CA VAL A 7 -16.99 7.26 -2.11
C VAL A 7 -17.52 8.53 -2.76
N ALA A 8 -18.03 9.47 -1.97
CA ALA A 8 -18.55 10.74 -2.50
C ALA A 8 -17.47 11.55 -3.24
N ILE A 9 -16.24 11.60 -2.69
CA ILE A 9 -15.10 12.29 -3.33
C ILE A 9 -14.74 11.62 -4.65
N VAL A 10 -14.69 10.29 -4.70
CA VAL A 10 -14.39 9.55 -5.93
C VAL A 10 -15.46 9.82 -6.99
N CYS A 11 -16.76 9.72 -6.64
CA CYS A 11 -17.85 10.01 -7.55
C CYS A 11 -17.81 11.46 -8.05
N TYR A 12 -17.58 12.43 -7.16
CA TYR A 12 -17.45 13.83 -7.54
C TYR A 12 -16.28 14.05 -8.51
N SER A 13 -15.12 13.43 -8.23
CA SER A 13 -13.95 13.55 -9.10
C SER A 13 -14.20 12.95 -10.50
N LEU A 14 -14.89 11.81 -10.60
CA LEU A 14 -15.25 11.20 -11.88
C LEU A 14 -16.19 12.10 -12.71
N VAL A 15 -17.15 12.72 -12.04
CA VAL A 15 -18.08 13.68 -12.70
C VAL A 15 -17.30 14.90 -13.21
N GLN A 16 -16.40 15.46 -12.42
CA GLN A 16 -15.58 16.61 -12.82
C GLN A 16 -14.62 16.30 -13.97
N LEU A 17 -14.09 15.07 -14.02
CA LEU A 17 -13.21 14.61 -15.09
C LEU A 17 -13.97 14.17 -16.34
N HIS A 18 -15.31 14.17 -16.31
CA HIS A 18 -16.16 13.63 -17.37
C HIS A 18 -15.83 12.18 -17.77
N VAL A 19 -15.36 11.37 -16.81
CA VAL A 19 -15.00 9.98 -17.02
C VAL A 19 -16.12 9.08 -16.52
N MET A 20 -16.62 8.21 -17.39
CA MET A 20 -17.54 7.14 -17.02
C MET A 20 -16.80 5.80 -17.05
N PRO A 21 -16.40 5.26 -15.88
CA PRO A 21 -15.67 4.00 -15.84
C PRO A 21 -16.56 2.84 -16.30
N SER A 22 -16.00 1.96 -17.10
CA SER A 22 -16.66 0.71 -17.49
C SER A 22 -16.77 -0.24 -16.30
N PRO A 23 -17.71 -1.21 -16.31
CA PRO A 23 -17.81 -2.22 -15.25
C PRO A 23 -16.50 -2.97 -15.02
N GLY A 24 -15.71 -3.22 -16.07
CA GLY A 24 -14.38 -3.82 -15.97
C GLY A 24 -13.38 -2.95 -15.22
N GLN A 25 -13.37 -1.64 -15.44
CA GLN A 25 -12.51 -0.69 -14.71
C GLN A 25 -12.90 -0.64 -13.22
N ILE A 26 -14.19 -0.67 -12.90
CA ILE A 26 -14.66 -0.72 -11.51
C ILE A 26 -14.18 -2.01 -10.84
N LEU A 27 -14.27 -3.15 -11.52
CA LEU A 27 -13.76 -4.42 -10.99
C LEU A 27 -12.25 -4.36 -10.73
N LEU A 28 -11.46 -3.89 -11.70
CA LEU A 28 -10.01 -3.73 -11.54
C LEU A 28 -9.66 -2.78 -10.39
N TYR A 29 -10.41 -1.70 -10.24
CA TYR A 29 -10.27 -0.76 -9.12
C TYR A 29 -10.49 -1.43 -7.76
N VAL A 30 -11.58 -2.21 -7.62
CA VAL A 30 -11.87 -2.92 -6.37
C VAL A 30 -10.80 -3.94 -6.05
N VAL A 31 -10.33 -4.71 -7.03
CA VAL A 31 -9.23 -5.67 -6.87
C VAL A 31 -7.94 -4.96 -6.47
N ALA A 32 -7.63 -3.84 -7.11
CA ALA A 32 -6.44 -3.04 -6.77
C ALA A 32 -6.51 -2.48 -5.34
N ILE A 33 -7.69 -2.04 -4.87
CA ILE A 33 -7.88 -1.64 -3.47
C ILE A 33 -7.61 -2.81 -2.52
N ALA A 34 -8.08 -4.01 -2.82
CA ALA A 34 -7.84 -5.19 -1.98
C ALA A 34 -6.34 -5.50 -1.85
N PHE A 35 -5.58 -5.43 -2.95
CA PHE A 35 -4.12 -5.52 -2.90
C PHE A 35 -3.48 -4.38 -2.10
N GLY A 36 -3.97 -3.16 -2.25
CA GLY A 36 -3.51 -2.00 -1.48
C GLY A 36 -3.70 -2.18 0.03
N ILE A 37 -4.87 -2.66 0.45
CA ILE A 37 -5.13 -3.00 1.86
C ILE A 37 -4.17 -4.08 2.36
N SER A 38 -3.89 -5.09 1.54
CA SER A 38 -2.94 -6.15 1.87
C SER A 38 -1.52 -5.64 2.08
N VAL A 39 -1.07 -4.67 1.27
CA VAL A 39 0.23 -4.00 1.45
C VAL A 39 0.26 -3.22 2.77
N HIS A 40 -0.80 -2.46 3.08
CA HIS A 40 -0.90 -1.74 4.35
C HIS A 40 -0.85 -2.69 5.55
N TYR A 41 -1.59 -3.78 5.50
CA TYR A 41 -1.55 -4.81 6.54
C TYR A 41 -0.14 -5.38 6.72
N ALA A 42 0.53 -5.75 5.62
CA ALA A 42 1.87 -6.29 5.65
C ALA A 42 2.90 -5.29 6.20
N ALA A 43 2.79 -4.01 5.83
CA ALA A 43 3.62 -2.95 6.37
C ALA A 43 3.41 -2.77 7.88
N MET A 44 2.16 -2.69 8.34
CA MET A 44 1.84 -2.61 9.77
C MET A 44 2.41 -3.81 10.54
N LEU A 45 2.28 -5.02 10.00
CA LEU A 45 2.84 -6.23 10.61
C LEU A 45 4.36 -6.16 10.69
N ALA A 46 5.04 -5.71 9.63
CA ALA A 46 6.49 -5.54 9.63
C ALA A 46 6.95 -4.53 10.70
N PHE A 47 6.30 -3.36 10.76
CA PHE A 47 6.60 -2.35 11.79
C PHE A 47 6.31 -2.86 13.21
N ALA A 48 5.17 -3.52 13.42
CA ALA A 48 4.86 -4.14 14.71
C ALA A 48 5.90 -5.19 15.10
N THR A 49 6.42 -5.96 14.12
CA THR A 49 7.44 -6.96 14.36
C THR A 49 8.77 -6.34 14.83
N VAL A 50 9.16 -5.20 14.29
CA VAL A 50 10.38 -4.48 14.71
C VAL A 50 10.31 -4.09 16.19
N SER A 51 9.11 -3.91 16.77
CA SER A 51 8.95 -3.61 18.20
C SER A 51 9.46 -4.69 19.14
N PHE A 52 9.61 -5.95 18.67
CA PHE A 52 10.20 -7.02 19.48
C PHE A 52 11.71 -6.79 19.78
N TRP A 53 12.38 -6.00 18.94
CA TRP A 53 13.80 -5.68 19.11
C TRP A 53 14.06 -4.28 19.67
N THR A 54 13.01 -3.45 19.75
CA THR A 54 13.15 -2.06 20.21
C THR A 54 12.33 -1.81 21.47
N ILE A 55 12.96 -1.24 22.49
CA ILE A 55 12.32 -0.91 23.76
C ILE A 55 11.29 0.25 23.60
N ARG A 56 11.42 1.06 22.54
CA ARG A 56 10.55 2.23 22.27
C ARG A 56 9.63 1.98 21.07
N THR A 57 8.43 1.50 21.33
CA THR A 57 7.41 1.24 20.29
C THR A 57 6.83 2.51 19.64
N GLN A 58 6.87 3.65 20.34
CA GLN A 58 6.33 4.92 19.83
C GLN A 58 7.02 5.38 18.53
N GLY A 59 8.34 5.25 18.44
CA GLY A 59 9.10 5.65 17.23
C GLY A 59 8.71 4.85 15.99
N ILE A 60 8.31 3.59 16.17
CA ILE A 60 7.88 2.70 15.10
C ILE A 60 6.54 3.14 14.54
N THR A 61 5.61 3.48 15.42
CA THR A 61 4.28 4.00 15.04
C THR A 61 4.41 5.32 14.27
N TYR A 62 5.26 6.23 14.74
CA TYR A 62 5.54 7.48 14.01
C TYR A 62 6.20 7.22 12.65
N GLY A 63 7.13 6.26 12.57
CA GLY A 63 7.74 5.85 11.30
C GLY A 63 6.72 5.36 10.29
N TYR A 64 5.77 4.52 10.70
CA TYR A 64 4.68 4.06 9.85
C TYR A 64 3.80 5.22 9.35
N TYR A 65 3.35 6.11 10.22
CA TYR A 65 2.55 7.27 9.82
C TYR A 65 3.32 8.22 8.89
N SER A 66 4.61 8.40 9.11
CA SER A 66 5.48 9.18 8.21
C SER A 66 5.53 8.56 6.82
N LEU A 67 5.64 7.23 6.72
CA LEU A 67 5.59 6.53 5.43
C LEU A 67 4.25 6.71 4.72
N ILE A 68 3.14 6.58 5.45
CA ILE A 68 1.81 6.82 4.86
C ILE A 68 1.69 8.26 4.36
N SER A 69 2.27 9.23 5.03
CA SER A 69 2.22 10.61 4.59
C SER A 69 2.86 10.82 3.20
N LEU A 70 3.82 9.97 2.82
CA LEU A 70 4.45 9.99 1.50
C LEU A 70 3.48 9.62 0.37
N THR A 71 2.38 8.90 0.66
CA THR A 71 1.34 8.59 -0.35
C THR A 71 0.63 9.82 -0.90
N ARG A 72 0.70 10.93 -0.19
CA ARG A 72 0.09 12.20 -0.60
C ARG A 72 0.86 12.91 -1.72
N TYR A 73 2.11 12.51 -1.95
CA TYR A 73 2.94 13.12 -2.98
C TYR A 73 2.81 12.34 -4.29
N PRO A 74 2.71 13.01 -5.44
CA PRO A 74 2.67 12.35 -6.73
C PRO A 74 3.98 11.61 -7.01
N ASP A 75 3.89 10.46 -7.67
CA ASP A 75 5.01 9.59 -8.02
C ASP A 75 6.07 10.27 -8.90
N SER A 76 5.68 11.31 -9.65
CA SER A 76 6.56 12.14 -10.47
C SER A 76 7.64 12.90 -9.68
N MET A 77 7.41 13.15 -8.38
CA MET A 77 8.37 13.84 -7.51
C MET A 77 9.56 12.95 -7.13
N PHE A 78 9.38 11.64 -7.20
CA PHE A 78 10.41 10.68 -6.80
C PHE A 78 11.19 10.19 -8.01
N LYS A 79 12.52 10.29 -7.94
CA LYS A 79 13.43 9.91 -9.02
C LYS A 79 14.47 8.91 -8.52
N GLY A 80 15.03 8.14 -9.44
CA GLY A 80 16.16 7.23 -9.16
C GLY A 80 15.85 6.21 -8.05
N LEU A 81 16.76 6.07 -7.10
CA LEU A 81 16.70 5.09 -6.01
C LEU A 81 15.44 5.26 -5.14
N ALA A 82 15.02 6.49 -4.86
CA ALA A 82 13.83 6.74 -4.06
C ALA A 82 12.57 6.15 -4.74
N LYS A 83 12.44 6.31 -6.05
CA LYS A 83 11.33 5.72 -6.82
C LYS A 83 11.35 4.19 -6.73
N PHE A 84 12.52 3.56 -6.84
CA PHE A 84 12.66 2.11 -6.71
C PHE A 84 12.24 1.64 -5.32
N VAL A 85 12.74 2.28 -4.26
CA VAL A 85 12.41 1.92 -2.87
C VAL A 85 10.91 2.02 -2.60
N PHE A 86 10.27 3.13 -3.00
CA PHE A 86 8.84 3.37 -2.75
C PHE A 86 7.90 2.65 -3.71
N SER A 87 8.41 2.05 -4.78
CA SER A 87 7.62 1.23 -5.70
C SER A 87 7.72 -0.27 -5.39
N TRP A 88 8.85 -0.74 -4.86
CA TRP A 88 9.12 -2.16 -4.68
C TRP A 88 9.37 -2.60 -3.24
N ILE A 89 10.14 -1.82 -2.47
CA ILE A 89 10.49 -2.19 -1.08
C ILE A 89 9.37 -1.77 -0.11
N LEU A 90 8.90 -0.54 -0.28
CA LEU A 90 7.77 0.01 0.46
C LEU A 90 6.75 0.51 -0.56
N PRO A 91 5.93 -0.35 -1.19
CA PRO A 91 5.13 -0.01 -2.37
C PRO A 91 3.97 0.96 -2.06
N VAL A 92 4.29 2.00 -1.31
CA VAL A 92 3.35 3.00 -0.80
C VAL A 92 2.76 3.83 -1.96
N MET A 93 3.59 4.10 -2.98
CA MET A 93 3.15 4.84 -4.16
C MET A 93 2.25 4.03 -5.08
N VAL A 94 2.57 2.75 -5.24
CA VAL A 94 1.82 1.86 -6.12
C VAL A 94 0.41 1.64 -5.58
N VAL A 95 0.28 1.56 -4.24
CA VAL A 95 -1.00 1.36 -3.55
C VAL A 95 -2.02 2.48 -3.84
N THR A 96 -1.56 3.71 -3.93
CA THR A 96 -2.47 4.86 -4.16
C THR A 96 -2.66 5.18 -5.63
N ASN A 97 -1.59 5.15 -6.41
CA ASN A 97 -1.62 5.59 -7.81
C ASN A 97 -2.23 4.55 -8.75
N VAL A 98 -2.00 3.25 -8.52
CA VAL A 98 -2.51 2.21 -9.43
C VAL A 98 -4.04 2.14 -9.44
N PRO A 99 -4.76 2.07 -8.30
CA PRO A 99 -6.22 2.07 -8.33
C PRO A 99 -6.80 3.30 -9.04
N ALA A 100 -6.27 4.49 -8.77
CA ALA A 100 -6.73 5.71 -9.41
C ALA A 100 -6.54 5.68 -10.94
N ARG A 101 -5.39 5.22 -11.42
CA ARG A 101 -5.10 5.07 -12.87
C ARG A 101 -6.03 4.06 -13.52
N LEU A 102 -6.27 2.90 -12.88
CA LEU A 102 -7.16 1.87 -13.40
C LEU A 102 -8.61 2.34 -13.54
N LEU A 103 -9.04 3.24 -12.65
CA LEU A 103 -10.39 3.80 -12.69
C LEU A 103 -10.56 4.83 -13.81
N ILE A 104 -9.53 5.68 -14.04
CA ILE A 104 -9.62 6.82 -14.96
C ILE A 104 -9.24 6.43 -16.40
N HIS A 105 -8.25 5.58 -16.58
CA HIS A 105 -7.69 5.22 -17.89
C HIS A 105 -7.75 3.72 -18.13
N ALA A 106 -8.59 3.29 -19.09
CA ALA A 106 -8.52 1.96 -19.67
C ALA A 106 -7.39 1.92 -20.72
N THR A 107 -6.17 1.62 -20.30
CA THR A 107 -5.03 1.45 -21.20
C THR A 107 -4.66 -0.01 -21.34
N ALA A 108 -3.95 -0.37 -22.40
CA ALA A 108 -3.40 -1.72 -22.56
C ALA A 108 -2.49 -2.12 -21.38
N ASP A 109 -1.91 -1.13 -20.68
CA ASP A 109 -1.03 -1.31 -19.53
C ASP A 109 -1.77 -1.57 -18.20
N SER A 110 -3.12 -1.55 -18.19
CA SER A 110 -3.90 -1.75 -16.96
C SER A 110 -3.58 -3.07 -16.27
N TRP A 111 -3.39 -4.15 -17.03
CA TRP A 111 -3.01 -5.46 -16.49
C TRP A 111 -1.59 -5.47 -15.94
N ALA A 112 -0.66 -4.78 -16.58
CA ALA A 112 0.71 -4.66 -16.09
C ALA A 112 0.78 -3.89 -14.77
N LEU A 113 0.00 -2.82 -14.63
CA LEU A 113 -0.13 -2.06 -13.38
C LEU A 113 -0.71 -2.91 -12.26
N LEU A 114 -1.76 -3.68 -12.55
CA LEU A 114 -2.36 -4.57 -11.56
C LEU A 114 -1.42 -5.71 -11.17
N ALA A 115 -0.73 -6.31 -12.15
CA ALA A 115 0.27 -7.35 -11.90
C ALA A 115 1.44 -6.84 -11.04
N HIS A 116 1.91 -5.62 -11.28
CA HIS A 116 2.93 -4.98 -10.45
C HIS A 116 2.44 -4.81 -9.00
N LEU A 117 1.22 -4.28 -8.81
CA LEU A 117 0.65 -4.10 -7.47
C LEU A 117 0.44 -5.46 -6.76
N ALA A 118 -0.02 -6.47 -7.47
CA ALA A 118 -0.19 -7.83 -6.94
C ALA A 118 1.17 -8.43 -6.52
N ALA A 119 2.19 -8.32 -7.37
CA ALA A 119 3.54 -8.80 -7.07
C ALA A 119 4.13 -8.09 -5.84
N ALA A 120 4.01 -6.76 -5.77
CA ALA A 120 4.46 -5.97 -4.62
C ALA A 120 3.71 -6.36 -3.34
N SER A 121 2.41 -6.61 -3.42
CA SER A 121 1.58 -7.06 -2.30
C SER A 121 2.03 -8.43 -1.78
N ILE A 122 2.22 -9.39 -2.68
CA ILE A 122 2.70 -10.75 -2.32
C ILE A 122 4.08 -10.68 -1.67
N LEU A 123 5.01 -9.91 -2.27
CA LEU A 123 6.36 -9.74 -1.75
C LEU A 123 6.32 -9.16 -0.32
N MET A 124 5.53 -8.12 -0.08
CA MET A 124 5.40 -7.50 1.24
C MET A 124 4.78 -8.44 2.27
N ILE A 125 3.76 -9.22 1.90
CA ILE A 125 3.15 -10.22 2.79
C ILE A 125 4.17 -11.29 3.16
N VAL A 126 4.91 -11.82 2.19
CA VAL A 126 5.94 -12.84 2.44
C VAL A 126 7.04 -12.28 3.34
N ALA A 127 7.56 -11.10 3.02
CA ALA A 127 8.61 -10.46 3.81
C ALA A 127 8.16 -10.19 5.25
N SER A 128 6.97 -9.64 5.46
CA SER A 128 6.43 -9.35 6.79
C SER A 128 6.20 -10.63 7.61
N ARG A 129 5.73 -11.72 6.99
CA ARG A 129 5.57 -13.01 7.65
C ARG A 129 6.89 -13.67 8.02
N LEU A 130 7.91 -13.55 7.17
CA LEU A 130 9.26 -14.05 7.48
C LEU A 130 9.87 -13.27 8.65
N LEU A 131 9.74 -11.94 8.65
CA LEU A 131 10.17 -11.10 9.77
C LEU A 131 9.46 -11.52 11.07
N TRP A 132 8.14 -11.70 11.02
CA TRP A 132 7.36 -12.12 12.18
C TRP A 132 7.82 -13.47 12.74
N ARG A 133 8.00 -14.47 11.88
CA ARG A 133 8.51 -15.80 12.29
C ARG A 133 9.88 -15.70 12.93
N THR A 134 10.78 -14.88 12.34
CA THR A 134 12.14 -14.68 12.88
C THR A 134 12.10 -14.01 14.25
N ALA A 135 11.19 -13.05 14.45
CA ALA A 135 11.00 -12.38 15.73
C ALA A 135 10.51 -13.35 16.80
N LEU A 136 9.51 -14.17 16.48
CA LEU A 136 8.97 -15.16 17.41
C LEU A 136 10.03 -16.19 17.82
N ASN A 137 10.84 -16.66 16.88
CA ASN A 137 11.89 -17.63 17.15
C ASN A 137 13.02 -17.09 18.06
N ARG A 138 13.18 -15.75 18.10
CA ARG A 138 14.19 -15.09 18.96
C ARG A 138 13.59 -14.52 20.25
N TYR A 139 12.27 -14.57 20.38
CA TYR A 139 11.59 -14.10 21.59
C TYR A 139 11.77 -15.13 22.70
N SER A 140 12.79 -14.92 23.56
CA SER A 140 12.89 -15.63 24.83
C SER A 140 11.96 -14.94 25.83
N SER A 141 10.95 -15.66 26.26
CA SER A 141 10.08 -15.23 27.36
C SER A 141 10.95 -14.90 28.58
N ALA A 142 10.76 -13.70 29.15
CA ALA A 142 11.45 -13.30 30.38
C ALA A 142 10.95 -14.05 31.63
N SER A 143 10.16 -15.13 31.45
CA SER A 143 9.66 -16.00 32.50
C SER A 143 10.26 -17.40 32.40
N SER A 144 11.52 -17.52 32.71
CA SER A 144 12.15 -18.76 33.14
C SER A 144 12.99 -18.52 34.35
#